data_936a33d35b2c3d25d9baaf9325f6de1f
#
_entry.id   936a33d35b2c3d25d9baaf9325f6de1f
#
_cell.length_a   1.000
_cell.length_b   1.000
_cell.length_c   1.000
_cell.angle_alpha   90.00
_cell.angle_beta   90.00
_cell.angle_gamma   90.00
#
_symmetry.space_group_name_H-M   'P 1'
#
loop_
_entity.id
_entity.type
_entity.pdbx_description
1 polymer ?
#
loop_
_entity_poly.entity_id
_entity_poly.type
_entity_poly.pdbx_seq_one_letter_code
_entity_poly.pdbx_strand_id
1 'polypeptide(L)'
;TYASAFAMRELGFKRVLFLVHRNQIAKQAKKSFQKVFGQKISMGLLTGQYQDYDADYLFATVQTMSKMDTLEKYDPDSFDAIIIDEAHHSSANSYTKIMDHFTPLLWLGMTATPDKRDNQLNGKNIYEIFQHQIAYEIRLQDAMEEDLLCPFHYFGITDLKMISDEGKLKEEKIENFRYLTSDDRVHNIMEKAEYFGHSGDRVKGLIFCSRIDEARKLSEKFNAKGWRTLVLSGNDSESTRAEAIERLAGDEGKNALDYIISVDIFSEGVDVPEINQVIMLRPTESPIVFIQQLGRGLRKAENKDYVVVLDFIGNYKNNFMIPIALSGDCSYNKDNLRRYITEGGRVIPGSSTIHFDEISRKRIFQAIDHAIFSDIK
;
A
#
# COMPACT_ATOMS: atom_id res chain seq x y z
N THR A 1 -6.49 -3.26 -12.31
CA THR A 1 -7.39 -2.51 -13.23
C THR A 1 -7.24 -2.92 -14.69
N TYR A 2 -6.02 -2.93 -15.30
CA TYR A 2 -5.86 -3.32 -16.71
C TYR A 2 -6.24 -4.79 -16.95
N ALA A 3 -5.83 -5.71 -16.08
CA ALA A 3 -6.19 -7.13 -16.18
C ALA A 3 -7.72 -7.32 -16.22
N SER A 4 -8.46 -6.62 -15.33
CA SER A 4 -9.91 -6.66 -15.35
C SER A 4 -10.51 -6.05 -16.61
N ALA A 5 -9.92 -4.97 -17.16
CA ALA A 5 -10.38 -4.39 -18.42
C ALA A 5 -10.21 -5.37 -19.61
N PHE A 6 -9.06 -6.03 -19.69
CA PHE A 6 -8.84 -7.07 -20.69
C PHE A 6 -9.79 -8.25 -20.52
N ALA A 7 -10.01 -8.71 -19.28
CA ALA A 7 -10.95 -9.79 -18.98
C ALA A 7 -12.37 -9.44 -19.45
N MET A 8 -12.87 -8.25 -19.13
CA MET A 8 -14.21 -7.81 -19.58
C MET A 8 -14.32 -7.74 -21.11
N ARG A 9 -13.24 -7.32 -21.78
CA ARG A 9 -13.19 -7.29 -23.24
C ARG A 9 -13.24 -8.69 -23.86
N GLU A 10 -12.44 -9.61 -23.35
CA GLU A 10 -12.39 -11.00 -23.87
C GLU A 10 -13.69 -11.77 -23.58
N LEU A 11 -14.33 -11.51 -22.44
CA LEU A 11 -15.63 -12.11 -22.09
C LEU A 11 -16.81 -11.46 -22.84
N GLY A 12 -16.59 -10.32 -23.49
CA GLY A 12 -17.61 -9.66 -24.32
C GLY A 12 -18.76 -9.04 -23.54
N PHE A 13 -18.59 -8.75 -22.24
CA PHE A 13 -19.61 -8.11 -21.43
C PHE A 13 -19.93 -6.69 -21.92
N LYS A 14 -21.21 -6.36 -21.95
CA LYS A 14 -21.71 -5.09 -22.48
C LYS A 14 -21.94 -4.06 -21.37
N ARG A 15 -22.42 -4.50 -20.22
CA ARG A 15 -22.71 -3.62 -19.08
C ARG A 15 -21.90 -4.06 -17.85
N VAL A 16 -21.00 -3.19 -17.38
CA VAL A 16 -20.07 -3.49 -16.29
C VAL A 16 -20.14 -2.41 -15.22
N LEU A 17 -20.28 -2.81 -13.97
CA LEU A 17 -20.15 -1.94 -12.80
C LEU A 17 -18.78 -2.18 -12.15
N PHE A 18 -17.97 -1.11 -12.01
CA PHE A 18 -16.69 -1.12 -11.34
C PHE A 18 -16.81 -0.36 -10.01
N LEU A 19 -16.71 -1.07 -8.89
CA LEU A 19 -16.90 -0.54 -7.55
C LEU A 19 -15.58 -0.25 -6.87
N VAL A 20 -15.45 0.96 -6.34
CA VAL A 20 -14.30 1.45 -5.58
C VAL A 20 -14.76 2.22 -4.35
N HIS A 21 -13.88 2.44 -3.39
CA HIS A 21 -14.25 3.25 -2.22
C HIS A 21 -13.84 4.73 -2.33
N ARG A 22 -13.05 5.14 -3.34
CA ARG A 22 -12.62 6.53 -3.55
C ARG A 22 -12.87 7.02 -4.97
N ASN A 23 -13.33 8.28 -5.08
CA ASN A 23 -13.61 8.93 -6.36
C ASN A 23 -12.39 8.97 -7.30
N GLN A 24 -11.20 9.22 -6.75
CA GLN A 24 -9.96 9.25 -7.54
C GLN A 24 -9.65 7.90 -8.20
N ILE A 25 -9.89 6.79 -7.48
CA ILE A 25 -9.70 5.43 -8.03
C ILE A 25 -10.71 5.16 -9.15
N ALA A 26 -11.98 5.61 -9.01
CA ALA A 26 -12.98 5.50 -10.07
C ALA A 26 -12.53 6.21 -11.35
N LYS A 27 -12.02 7.44 -11.22
CA LYS A 27 -11.47 8.20 -12.35
C LYS A 27 -10.29 7.51 -13.03
N GLN A 28 -9.35 6.97 -12.22
CA GLN A 28 -8.19 6.24 -12.74
C GLN A 28 -8.60 4.93 -13.43
N ALA A 29 -9.52 4.18 -12.84
CA ALA A 29 -10.06 2.97 -13.43
C ALA A 29 -10.72 3.26 -14.78
N LYS A 30 -11.60 4.29 -14.85
CA LYS A 30 -12.21 4.74 -16.09
C LYS A 30 -11.16 5.06 -17.15
N LYS A 31 -10.11 5.82 -16.82
CA LYS A 31 -9.02 6.13 -17.77
C LYS A 31 -8.29 4.87 -18.26
N SER A 32 -8.06 3.91 -17.38
CA SER A 32 -7.41 2.64 -17.76
C SER A 32 -8.26 1.82 -18.70
N PHE A 33 -9.58 1.74 -18.45
CA PHE A 33 -10.53 1.08 -19.33
C PHE A 33 -10.65 1.78 -20.69
N GLN A 34 -10.66 3.12 -20.69
CA GLN A 34 -10.65 3.91 -21.93
C GLN A 34 -9.45 3.60 -22.82
N LYS A 35 -8.27 3.36 -22.24
CA LYS A 35 -7.08 2.95 -23.00
C LYS A 35 -7.23 1.57 -23.65
N VAL A 36 -7.99 0.65 -23.03
CA VAL A 36 -8.20 -0.71 -23.55
C VAL A 36 -9.32 -0.77 -24.60
N PHE A 37 -10.42 -0.03 -24.38
CA PHE A 37 -11.62 -0.07 -25.21
C PHE A 37 -11.70 1.05 -26.25
N GLY A 38 -10.94 2.12 -26.07
CA GLY A 38 -11.07 3.34 -26.86
C GLY A 38 -12.41 4.04 -26.59
N GLN A 39 -13.05 4.52 -27.67
CA GLN A 39 -14.36 5.19 -27.63
C GLN A 39 -15.54 4.27 -27.98
N LYS A 40 -15.30 2.96 -28.04
CA LYS A 40 -16.33 1.99 -28.50
C LYS A 40 -17.43 1.72 -27.47
N ILE A 41 -17.19 2.04 -26.22
CA ILE A 41 -18.10 1.78 -25.08
C ILE A 41 -18.30 3.08 -24.32
N SER A 42 -19.55 3.38 -23.96
CA SER A 42 -19.84 4.52 -23.11
C SER A 42 -19.35 4.27 -21.66
N MET A 43 -18.63 5.22 -21.09
CA MET A 43 -18.05 5.08 -19.75
C MET A 43 -18.42 6.27 -18.89
N GLY A 44 -19.07 6.01 -17.75
CA GLY A 44 -19.58 7.00 -16.82
C GLY A 44 -18.96 6.91 -15.42
N LEU A 45 -19.11 7.97 -14.65
CA LEU A 45 -18.76 8.06 -13.23
C LEU A 45 -20.01 8.24 -12.39
N LEU A 46 -20.16 7.43 -11.35
CA LEU A 46 -21.23 7.56 -10.36
C LEU A 46 -20.62 7.70 -8.95
N THR A 47 -20.46 8.93 -8.53
CA THR A 47 -19.80 9.28 -7.26
C THR A 47 -20.53 10.46 -6.61
N GLY A 48 -20.07 10.92 -5.46
CA GLY A 48 -20.64 12.14 -4.84
C GLY A 48 -20.58 13.40 -5.71
N GLN A 49 -19.74 13.41 -6.76
CA GLN A 49 -19.55 14.56 -7.66
C GLN A 49 -20.08 14.33 -9.08
N TYR A 50 -20.29 13.10 -9.52
CA TYR A 50 -20.67 12.71 -10.87
C TYR A 50 -21.88 11.78 -10.82
N GLN A 51 -22.81 11.94 -11.76
CA GLN A 51 -24.09 11.22 -11.80
C GLN A 51 -24.41 10.68 -13.20
N ASP A 52 -23.47 9.94 -13.79
CA ASP A 52 -23.67 9.28 -15.08
C ASP A 52 -24.37 7.93 -14.84
N TYR A 53 -25.69 7.88 -14.89
CA TYR A 53 -26.46 6.66 -14.59
C TYR A 53 -26.56 5.67 -15.77
N ASP A 54 -26.50 6.16 -17.01
CA ASP A 54 -26.85 5.38 -18.22
C ASP A 54 -25.63 4.82 -18.98
N ALA A 55 -24.43 4.95 -18.44
CA ALA A 55 -23.23 4.44 -19.10
C ALA A 55 -23.17 2.92 -19.12
N ASP A 56 -22.65 2.33 -20.22
CA ASP A 56 -22.47 0.89 -20.34
C ASP A 56 -21.46 0.37 -19.30
N TYR A 57 -20.33 1.06 -19.16
CA TYR A 57 -19.33 0.79 -18.12
C TYR A 57 -19.36 1.90 -17.09
N LEU A 58 -19.85 1.57 -15.91
CA LEU A 58 -20.08 2.51 -14.82
C LEU A 58 -19.02 2.34 -13.71
N PHE A 59 -18.28 3.40 -13.44
CA PHE A 59 -17.29 3.44 -12.36
C PHE A 59 -17.89 4.18 -11.16
N ALA A 60 -18.23 3.44 -10.12
CA ALA A 60 -18.97 3.98 -8.99
C ALA A 60 -18.23 3.87 -7.66
N THR A 61 -18.46 4.84 -6.76
CA THR A 61 -18.07 4.65 -5.37
C THR A 61 -19.12 3.81 -4.65
N VAL A 62 -18.65 2.89 -3.80
CA VAL A 62 -19.51 2.02 -2.98
C VAL A 62 -20.49 2.84 -2.15
N GLN A 63 -20.03 3.97 -1.57
CA GLN A 63 -20.87 4.87 -0.77
C GLN A 63 -22.00 5.51 -1.58
N THR A 64 -21.81 5.73 -2.88
CA THR A 64 -22.88 6.28 -3.74
C THR A 64 -23.79 5.16 -4.22
N MET A 65 -23.25 4.05 -4.66
CA MET A 65 -24.03 2.93 -5.18
C MET A 65 -24.90 2.27 -4.10
N SER A 66 -24.44 2.17 -2.85
CA SER A 66 -25.17 1.53 -1.74
C SER A 66 -26.35 2.36 -1.18
N LYS A 67 -26.61 3.58 -1.71
CA LYS A 67 -27.79 4.36 -1.35
C LYS A 67 -29.04 3.76 -2.00
N MET A 68 -30.14 3.66 -1.24
CA MET A 68 -31.40 3.09 -1.75
C MET A 68 -31.87 3.80 -3.01
N ASP A 69 -31.91 5.13 -3.01
CA ASP A 69 -32.33 5.95 -4.16
C ASP A 69 -31.46 5.72 -5.41
N THR A 70 -30.27 5.19 -5.23
CA THR A 70 -29.34 4.85 -6.34
C THR A 70 -29.56 3.41 -6.79
N LEU A 71 -29.68 2.47 -5.86
CA LEU A 71 -29.94 1.05 -6.15
C LEU A 71 -31.26 0.85 -6.90
N GLU A 72 -32.32 1.54 -6.47
CA GLU A 72 -33.66 1.45 -7.06
C GLU A 72 -33.73 1.95 -8.52
N LYS A 73 -32.68 2.60 -9.03
CA LYS A 73 -32.59 2.99 -10.44
C LYS A 73 -32.15 1.88 -11.36
N TYR A 74 -31.70 0.77 -10.82
CA TYR A 74 -31.17 -0.37 -11.55
C TYR A 74 -31.93 -1.63 -11.20
N ASP A 75 -32.33 -2.38 -12.21
CA ASP A 75 -32.84 -3.73 -12.04
C ASP A 75 -31.71 -4.68 -11.55
N PRO A 76 -32.04 -5.76 -10.87
CA PRO A 76 -31.04 -6.71 -10.36
C PRO A 76 -30.06 -7.25 -11.42
N ASP A 77 -30.50 -7.39 -12.66
CA ASP A 77 -29.75 -7.89 -13.82
C ASP A 77 -29.18 -6.80 -14.73
N SER A 78 -29.15 -5.52 -14.24
CA SER A 78 -28.72 -4.38 -15.05
C SER A 78 -27.24 -4.45 -15.50
N PHE A 79 -26.41 -5.27 -14.85
CA PHE A 79 -24.98 -5.41 -15.17
C PHE A 79 -24.64 -6.87 -15.44
N ASP A 80 -23.92 -7.13 -16.54
CA ASP A 80 -23.39 -8.45 -16.87
C ASP A 80 -22.29 -8.86 -15.88
N ALA A 81 -21.43 -7.90 -15.49
CA ALA A 81 -20.37 -8.12 -14.53
C ALA A 81 -20.25 -6.98 -13.52
N ILE A 82 -19.91 -7.32 -12.30
CA ILE A 82 -19.58 -6.36 -11.23
C ILE A 82 -18.17 -6.66 -10.71
N ILE A 83 -17.31 -5.64 -10.80
CA ILE A 83 -15.93 -5.70 -10.35
C ILE A 83 -15.82 -4.92 -9.03
N ILE A 84 -15.26 -5.55 -8.01
CA ILE A 84 -14.98 -4.92 -6.70
C ILE A 84 -13.47 -4.76 -6.56
N ASP A 85 -12.99 -3.53 -6.54
CA ASP A 85 -11.59 -3.23 -6.21
C ASP A 85 -11.42 -3.11 -4.69
N GLU A 86 -10.27 -3.55 -4.18
CA GLU A 86 -10.02 -3.74 -2.74
C GLU A 86 -11.08 -4.61 -2.06
N ALA A 87 -11.35 -5.75 -2.67
CA ALA A 87 -12.45 -6.66 -2.28
C ALA A 87 -12.35 -7.19 -0.84
N HIS A 88 -11.21 -7.02 -0.14
CA HIS A 88 -11.09 -7.32 1.28
C HIS A 88 -12.02 -6.47 2.17
N HIS A 89 -12.59 -5.38 1.65
CA HIS A 89 -13.63 -4.60 2.32
C HIS A 89 -15.06 -5.10 2.04
N SER A 90 -15.25 -6.13 1.22
CA SER A 90 -16.57 -6.58 0.74
C SER A 90 -17.49 -7.12 1.84
N SER A 91 -16.98 -7.43 3.03
CA SER A 91 -17.78 -7.78 4.22
C SER A 91 -18.53 -6.60 4.84
N ALA A 92 -18.21 -5.35 4.49
CA ALA A 92 -18.88 -4.18 5.05
C ALA A 92 -20.35 -4.07 4.55
N ASN A 93 -21.24 -3.54 5.40
CA ASN A 93 -22.69 -3.42 5.13
C ASN A 93 -23.03 -2.74 3.80
N SER A 94 -22.23 -1.78 3.34
CA SER A 94 -22.44 -1.10 2.06
C SER A 94 -22.23 -2.02 0.84
N TYR A 95 -21.25 -2.91 0.91
CA TYR A 95 -21.01 -3.91 -0.14
C TYR A 95 -22.10 -4.99 -0.11
N THR A 96 -22.47 -5.46 1.09
CA THR A 96 -23.54 -6.47 1.25
C THR A 96 -24.85 -5.99 0.62
N LYS A 97 -25.25 -4.71 0.84
CA LYS A 97 -26.45 -4.14 0.20
C LYS A 97 -26.40 -4.20 -1.33
N ILE A 98 -25.22 -3.90 -1.91
CA ILE A 98 -25.05 -3.95 -3.38
C ILE A 98 -25.10 -5.40 -3.85
N MET A 99 -24.42 -6.32 -3.15
CA MET A 99 -24.40 -7.74 -3.52
C MET A 99 -25.76 -8.42 -3.37
N ASP A 100 -26.57 -8.03 -2.39
CA ASP A 100 -27.92 -8.55 -2.21
C ASP A 100 -28.91 -8.02 -3.26
N HIS A 101 -28.62 -6.85 -3.86
CA HIS A 101 -29.48 -6.23 -4.87
C HIS A 101 -29.23 -6.76 -6.27
N PHE A 102 -27.95 -6.91 -6.69
CA PHE A 102 -27.57 -7.27 -8.05
C PHE A 102 -27.34 -8.77 -8.23
N THR A 103 -27.70 -9.28 -9.42
CA THR A 103 -27.50 -10.68 -9.83
C THR A 103 -26.74 -10.76 -11.16
N PRO A 104 -25.48 -10.28 -11.24
CA PRO A 104 -24.70 -10.31 -12.47
C PRO A 104 -24.29 -11.74 -12.84
N LEU A 105 -23.88 -11.95 -14.09
CA LEU A 105 -23.28 -13.20 -14.54
C LEU A 105 -21.92 -13.46 -13.90
N LEU A 106 -21.18 -12.38 -13.55
CA LEU A 106 -19.85 -12.47 -12.95
C LEU A 106 -19.68 -11.44 -11.82
N TRP A 107 -19.31 -11.91 -10.63
CA TRP A 107 -18.67 -11.12 -9.59
C TRP A 107 -17.17 -11.30 -9.65
N LEU A 108 -16.40 -10.22 -9.80
CA LEU A 108 -14.94 -10.23 -9.78
C LEU A 108 -14.40 -9.39 -8.64
N GLY A 109 -13.85 -10.02 -7.63
CA GLY A 109 -13.12 -9.34 -6.55
C GLY A 109 -11.64 -9.22 -6.88
N MET A 110 -11.07 -8.04 -6.70
CA MET A 110 -9.64 -7.80 -6.81
C MET A 110 -9.11 -7.27 -5.49
N THR A 111 -8.02 -7.84 -4.98
CA THR A 111 -7.36 -7.37 -3.77
C THR A 111 -5.89 -7.75 -3.79
N ALA A 112 -5.05 -6.88 -3.23
CA ALA A 112 -3.65 -7.22 -2.94
C ALA A 112 -3.50 -8.01 -1.63
N THR A 113 -4.56 -8.14 -0.84
CA THR A 113 -4.51 -8.60 0.55
C THR A 113 -5.72 -9.45 0.91
N PRO A 114 -5.84 -10.65 0.29
CA PRO A 114 -7.00 -11.51 0.51
C PRO A 114 -7.11 -12.05 1.95
N ASP A 115 -6.00 -12.13 2.66
CA ASP A 115 -5.91 -12.69 4.02
C ASP A 115 -6.30 -11.70 5.13
N LYS A 116 -6.69 -10.46 4.77
CA LYS A 116 -7.14 -9.47 5.75
C LYS A 116 -8.49 -9.91 6.32
N ARG A 117 -8.49 -10.33 7.57
CA ARG A 117 -9.70 -10.63 8.32
C ARG A 117 -10.24 -9.35 8.94
N ASP A 118 -11.38 -8.88 8.48
CA ASP A 118 -12.14 -7.84 9.18
C ASP A 118 -12.93 -8.53 10.31
N ASN A 119 -12.34 -8.59 11.51
CA ASN A 119 -12.88 -9.28 12.68
C ASN A 119 -14.18 -8.66 13.24
N GLN A 120 -14.77 -7.64 12.59
CA GLN A 120 -15.85 -6.86 13.20
C GLN A 120 -17.24 -6.97 12.55
N LEU A 121 -17.40 -7.60 11.37
CA LEU A 121 -18.70 -7.60 10.70
C LEU A 121 -19.02 -8.98 10.08
N ASN A 122 -19.98 -9.66 10.67
CA ASN A 122 -20.72 -10.82 10.13
C ASN A 122 -19.96 -12.12 9.77
N GLY A 123 -18.70 -12.28 10.14
CA GLY A 123 -18.02 -13.58 10.09
C GLY A 123 -17.66 -14.14 8.69
N LYS A 124 -18.05 -13.47 7.60
CA LYS A 124 -17.69 -13.91 6.25
C LYS A 124 -16.37 -13.28 5.81
N ASN A 125 -15.40 -14.12 5.48
CA ASN A 125 -14.17 -13.68 4.85
C ASN A 125 -14.36 -13.53 3.32
N ILE A 126 -13.43 -12.89 2.63
CA ILE A 126 -13.49 -12.67 1.17
C ILE A 126 -13.61 -14.01 0.41
N TYR A 127 -12.95 -15.06 0.86
CA TYR A 127 -13.01 -16.38 0.20
C TYR A 127 -14.42 -16.96 0.25
N GLU A 128 -15.14 -16.83 1.38
CA GLU A 128 -16.52 -17.26 1.48
C GLU A 128 -17.46 -16.43 0.59
N ILE A 129 -17.24 -15.09 0.52
CA ILE A 129 -18.03 -14.19 -0.31
C ILE A 129 -17.92 -14.57 -1.80
N PHE A 130 -16.71 -14.91 -2.27
CA PHE A 130 -16.44 -15.33 -3.64
C PHE A 130 -16.41 -16.86 -3.82
N GLN A 131 -17.08 -17.63 -2.91
CA GLN A 131 -17.27 -19.08 -2.97
C GLN A 131 -15.95 -19.86 -3.15
N HIS A 132 -14.85 -19.36 -2.56
CA HIS A 132 -13.50 -19.93 -2.66
C HIS A 132 -12.95 -20.06 -4.10
N GLN A 133 -13.50 -19.30 -5.03
CA GLN A 133 -13.02 -19.28 -6.41
C GLN A 133 -11.90 -18.24 -6.57
N ILE A 134 -10.71 -18.70 -6.89
CA ILE A 134 -9.54 -17.87 -7.18
C ILE A 134 -9.28 -17.99 -8.68
N ALA A 135 -9.50 -16.90 -9.42
CA ALA A 135 -9.22 -16.86 -10.86
C ALA A 135 -7.71 -16.72 -11.14
N TYR A 136 -7.02 -15.92 -10.34
CA TYR A 136 -5.59 -15.70 -10.45
C TYR A 136 -5.02 -15.19 -9.13
N GLU A 137 -3.87 -15.70 -8.75
CA GLU A 137 -3.09 -15.23 -7.61
C GLU A 137 -1.62 -15.07 -8.03
N ILE A 138 -1.03 -13.93 -7.71
CA ILE A 138 0.41 -13.70 -7.83
C ILE A 138 0.90 -13.02 -6.57
N ARG A 139 1.87 -13.62 -5.91
CA ARG A 139 2.46 -13.06 -4.70
C ARG A 139 3.71 -12.24 -5.03
N LEU A 140 4.22 -11.50 -4.04
CA LEU A 140 5.39 -10.62 -4.22
C LEU A 140 6.57 -11.37 -4.84
N GLN A 141 6.86 -12.57 -4.36
CA GLN A 141 7.98 -13.37 -4.85
C GLN A 141 7.79 -13.82 -6.30
N ASP A 142 6.60 -14.34 -6.64
CA ASP A 142 6.27 -14.76 -8.00
C ASP A 142 6.37 -13.56 -8.97
N ALA A 143 5.83 -12.40 -8.56
CA ALA A 143 5.91 -11.17 -9.35
C ALA A 143 7.35 -10.66 -9.53
N MET A 144 8.23 -10.93 -8.58
CA MET A 144 9.67 -10.64 -8.68
C MET A 144 10.37 -11.63 -9.61
N GLU A 145 10.05 -12.92 -9.53
CA GLU A 145 10.60 -13.97 -10.41
C GLU A 145 10.22 -13.73 -11.88
N GLU A 146 8.98 -13.29 -12.12
CA GLU A 146 8.48 -12.95 -13.46
C GLU A 146 8.92 -11.56 -13.95
N ASP A 147 9.82 -10.88 -13.22
CA ASP A 147 10.31 -9.54 -13.55
C ASP A 147 9.18 -8.50 -13.77
N LEU A 148 8.06 -8.63 -13.06
CA LEU A 148 6.94 -7.69 -13.14
C LEU A 148 7.14 -6.46 -12.24
N LEU A 149 8.04 -6.54 -11.28
CA LEU A 149 8.32 -5.51 -10.29
C LEU A 149 9.76 -4.98 -10.42
N CYS A 150 9.97 -3.75 -9.96
CA CYS A 150 11.28 -3.18 -9.81
C CYS A 150 12.01 -3.84 -8.64
N PRO A 151 13.29 -4.24 -8.77
CA PRO A 151 14.09 -4.74 -7.66
C PRO A 151 14.12 -3.77 -6.48
N PHE A 152 14.31 -4.28 -5.28
CA PHE A 152 14.44 -3.46 -4.09
C PHE A 152 15.56 -3.90 -3.15
N HIS A 153 16.13 -2.94 -2.44
CA HIS A 153 17.10 -3.17 -1.37
C HIS A 153 16.47 -2.71 -0.05
N TYR A 154 16.14 -3.66 0.80
CA TYR A 154 15.55 -3.40 2.11
C TYR A 154 16.63 -3.41 3.19
N PHE A 155 16.61 -2.35 4.00
CA PHE A 155 17.50 -2.18 5.13
C PHE A 155 16.68 -1.95 6.41
N GLY A 156 16.66 -2.96 7.28
CA GLY A 156 16.12 -2.86 8.64
C GLY A 156 17.15 -2.21 9.55
N ILE A 157 16.89 -0.98 9.97
CA ILE A 157 17.81 -0.11 10.71
C ILE A 157 17.28 0.09 12.13
N THR A 158 18.14 -0.08 13.12
CA THR A 158 17.77 0.23 14.50
C THR A 158 17.52 1.72 14.70
N ASP A 159 16.36 2.10 15.22
CA ASP A 159 16.09 3.49 15.61
C ASP A 159 16.91 3.88 16.86
N LEU A 160 17.57 5.04 16.84
CA LEU A 160 18.63 5.47 17.76
C LEU A 160 18.31 5.37 19.28
N LYS A 161 17.07 5.62 19.68
CA LYS A 161 16.70 5.67 21.11
C LYS A 161 16.73 4.36 21.86
N MET A 162 17.06 3.30 21.19
CA MET A 162 17.04 1.97 21.79
C MET A 162 18.42 1.57 22.34
N ILE A 163 19.41 2.42 22.17
CA ILE A 163 20.75 2.25 22.73
C ILE A 163 20.89 3.26 23.87
N SER A 164 20.95 2.79 25.13
CA SER A 164 21.32 3.67 26.25
C SER A 164 22.78 4.05 26.12
N ASP A 165 23.18 5.17 26.78
CA ASP A 165 24.59 5.61 26.91
C ASP A 165 25.53 4.51 27.43
N GLU A 166 24.98 3.46 28.05
CA GLU A 166 25.70 2.26 28.53
C GLU A 166 25.60 1.06 27.53
N GLY A 167 25.06 1.23 26.35
CA GLY A 167 24.87 0.13 25.37
C GLY A 167 23.79 -0.89 25.73
N LYS A 168 22.97 -0.62 26.77
CA LYS A 168 21.86 -1.50 27.18
C LYS A 168 20.56 -1.09 26.50
N LEU A 169 19.78 -2.08 26.05
CA LEU A 169 18.44 -1.89 25.48
C LEU A 169 17.47 -1.35 26.53
N LYS A 170 16.93 -0.15 26.34
CA LYS A 170 15.84 0.38 27.17
C LYS A 170 14.48 -0.03 26.64
N GLU A 171 13.63 -0.56 27.52
CA GLU A 171 12.23 -0.96 27.22
C GLU A 171 11.25 0.23 27.32
N GLU A 172 11.58 1.41 26.90
CA GLU A 172 10.61 2.51 26.88
C GLU A 172 9.75 2.50 25.63
N LYS A 173 8.43 2.62 25.80
CA LYS A 173 7.49 2.81 24.70
C LYS A 173 7.86 4.06 23.91
N ILE A 174 8.04 3.90 22.59
CA ILE A 174 8.39 4.99 21.67
C ILE A 174 7.13 5.82 21.35
N GLU A 175 6.44 6.26 22.35
CA GLU A 175 5.30 7.19 22.20
C GLU A 175 5.68 8.64 22.49
N ASN A 176 6.94 8.89 22.86
CA ASN A 176 7.37 10.22 23.24
C ASN A 176 7.64 11.08 22.01
N PHE A 177 6.72 12.02 21.73
CA PHE A 177 6.79 12.96 20.62
C PHE A 177 8.14 13.70 20.54
N ARG A 178 8.74 14.08 21.69
CA ARG A 178 10.05 14.75 21.70
C ARG A 178 11.14 13.93 21.07
N TYR A 179 11.05 12.62 21.21
CA TYR A 179 12.02 11.74 20.61
C TYR A 179 11.77 11.53 19.12
N LEU A 180 10.52 11.25 18.74
CA LEU A 180 10.16 11.02 17.34
C LEU A 180 10.55 12.21 16.45
N THR A 181 10.70 13.39 17.05
CA THR A 181 11.06 14.65 16.38
C THR A 181 12.39 15.24 16.85
N SER A 182 13.26 14.47 17.52
CA SER A 182 14.59 14.95 17.97
C SER A 182 15.52 15.25 16.80
N ASP A 183 16.46 16.18 17.01
CA ASP A 183 17.43 16.53 15.98
C ASP A 183 18.38 15.39 15.66
N ASP A 184 18.73 14.57 16.66
CA ASP A 184 19.56 13.39 16.47
C ASP A 184 18.86 12.35 15.57
N ARG A 185 17.56 12.12 15.79
CA ARG A 185 16.79 11.20 14.94
C ARG A 185 16.67 11.74 13.50
N VAL A 186 16.40 13.04 13.35
CA VAL A 186 16.37 13.70 12.04
C VAL A 186 17.70 13.54 11.33
N HIS A 187 18.81 13.80 12.02
CA HIS A 187 20.16 13.65 11.47
C HIS A 187 20.44 12.20 11.04
N ASN A 188 20.12 11.23 11.90
CA ASN A 188 20.30 9.81 11.59
C ASN A 188 19.46 9.37 10.37
N ILE A 189 18.20 9.81 10.26
CA ILE A 189 17.37 9.50 9.10
C ILE A 189 18.00 10.04 7.82
N MET A 190 18.45 11.29 7.84
CA MET A 190 19.08 11.94 6.67
C MET A 190 20.39 11.24 6.29
N GLU A 191 21.26 10.97 7.29
CA GLU A 191 22.52 10.25 7.09
C GLU A 191 22.30 8.87 6.45
N LYS A 192 21.32 8.09 6.96
CA LYS A 192 21.02 6.77 6.39
C LYS A 192 20.40 6.86 5.00
N ALA A 193 19.54 7.84 4.75
CA ALA A 193 18.96 8.07 3.42
C ALA A 193 20.04 8.41 2.38
N GLU A 194 21.02 9.23 2.73
CA GLU A 194 22.15 9.58 1.89
C GLU A 194 23.13 8.40 1.72
N TYR A 195 23.45 7.70 2.80
CA TYR A 195 24.38 6.57 2.80
C TYR A 195 23.91 5.41 1.91
N PHE A 196 22.63 5.03 2.01
CA PHE A 196 22.06 3.95 1.19
C PHE A 196 21.65 4.43 -0.20
N GLY A 197 21.46 5.72 -0.40
CA GLY A 197 21.21 6.36 -1.68
C GLY A 197 19.89 5.97 -2.33
N HIS A 198 19.83 6.14 -3.64
CA HIS A 198 18.67 5.86 -4.48
C HIS A 198 19.13 5.54 -5.92
N SER A 199 18.28 4.93 -6.73
CA SER A 199 18.51 4.83 -8.18
C SER A 199 18.00 6.09 -8.89
N GLY A 200 18.52 6.33 -10.11
CA GLY A 200 18.16 7.50 -10.92
C GLY A 200 18.84 8.80 -10.48
N ASP A 201 18.51 9.89 -11.16
CA ASP A 201 19.25 11.17 -11.08
C ASP A 201 18.99 11.95 -9.79
N ARG A 202 17.82 11.81 -9.18
CA ARG A 202 17.45 12.43 -7.92
C ARG A 202 16.55 11.54 -7.06
N VAL A 203 16.50 11.83 -5.79
CA VAL A 203 15.56 11.15 -4.89
C VAL A 203 14.12 11.58 -5.19
N LYS A 204 13.24 10.59 -5.26
CA LYS A 204 11.78 10.72 -5.33
C LYS A 204 11.23 9.77 -4.26
N GLY A 205 11.04 10.28 -3.04
CA GLY A 205 10.86 9.43 -1.87
C GLY A 205 9.50 9.56 -1.19
N LEU A 206 9.12 8.49 -0.48
CA LEU A 206 8.02 8.50 0.48
C LEU A 206 8.54 8.26 1.89
N ILE A 207 8.01 9.01 2.86
CA ILE A 207 8.26 8.79 4.29
C ILE A 207 6.93 8.48 4.96
N PHE A 208 6.83 7.33 5.63
CA PHE A 208 5.63 6.92 6.36
C PHE A 208 5.79 7.17 7.86
N CYS A 209 4.91 7.99 8.44
CA CYS A 209 4.85 8.32 9.86
C CYS A 209 3.57 7.77 10.49
N SER A 210 3.57 7.65 11.82
CA SER A 210 2.40 7.20 12.59
C SER A 210 1.41 8.33 12.87
N ARG A 211 1.88 9.59 12.93
CA ARG A 211 1.11 10.74 13.42
C ARG A 211 1.32 11.98 12.56
N ILE A 212 0.27 12.77 12.41
CA ILE A 212 0.30 14.01 11.60
C ILE A 212 1.20 15.08 12.25
N ASP A 213 1.16 15.20 13.57
CA ASP A 213 2.01 16.15 14.32
C ASP A 213 3.50 15.80 14.19
N GLU A 214 3.85 14.51 14.25
CA GLU A 214 5.20 14.00 13.98
C GLU A 214 5.63 14.35 12.55
N ALA A 215 4.81 14.02 11.55
CA ALA A 215 5.09 14.28 10.15
C ALA A 215 5.36 15.76 9.86
N ARG A 216 4.54 16.67 10.42
CA ARG A 216 4.71 18.11 10.27
C ARG A 216 6.03 18.59 10.88
N LYS A 217 6.34 18.15 12.10
CA LYS A 217 7.56 18.57 12.78
C LYS A 217 8.82 18.03 12.10
N LEU A 218 8.77 16.78 11.60
CA LEU A 218 9.87 16.22 10.81
C LEU A 218 10.05 16.99 9.49
N SER A 219 8.96 17.32 8.79
CA SER A 219 9.02 18.11 7.55
C SER A 219 9.67 19.47 7.77
N GLU A 220 9.28 20.20 8.84
CA GLU A 220 9.92 21.48 9.18
C GLU A 220 11.44 21.33 9.36
N LYS A 221 11.88 20.28 10.07
CA LYS A 221 13.30 20.04 10.36
C LYS A 221 14.08 19.56 9.12
N PHE A 222 13.50 18.70 8.30
CA PHE A 222 14.10 18.26 7.05
C PHE A 222 14.26 19.43 6.08
N ASN A 223 13.23 20.27 5.95
CA ASN A 223 13.27 21.45 5.10
C ASN A 223 14.32 22.48 5.59
N ALA A 224 14.45 22.68 6.90
CA ALA A 224 15.49 23.53 7.48
C ALA A 224 16.91 23.01 7.23
N LYS A 225 17.08 21.71 6.97
CA LYS A 225 18.36 21.07 6.65
C LYS A 225 18.58 20.86 5.12
N GLY A 226 17.69 21.40 4.28
CA GLY A 226 17.88 21.44 2.83
C GLY A 226 17.10 20.39 2.03
N TRP A 227 16.38 19.46 2.65
CA TRP A 227 15.44 18.60 1.93
C TRP A 227 14.20 19.40 1.53
N ARG A 228 13.52 18.98 0.48
CA ARG A 228 12.27 19.55 -0.02
C ARG A 228 11.13 18.57 0.29
N THR A 229 10.47 18.76 1.42
CA THR A 229 9.44 17.82 1.90
C THR A 229 8.08 18.47 2.02
N LEU A 230 7.02 17.71 1.80
CA LEU A 230 5.62 18.10 1.99
C LEU A 230 4.88 16.99 2.75
N VAL A 231 4.06 17.39 3.72
CA VAL A 231 3.20 16.45 4.46
C VAL A 231 1.85 16.35 3.80
N LEU A 232 1.38 15.13 3.60
CA LEU A 232 0.01 14.84 3.17
C LEU A 232 -0.71 13.96 4.19
N SER A 233 -1.98 14.28 4.42
CA SER A 233 -2.87 13.60 5.36
C SER A 233 -4.24 13.29 4.74
N GLY A 234 -5.06 12.53 5.45
CA GLY A 234 -6.42 12.22 5.02
C GLY A 234 -7.31 13.45 4.78
N ASN A 235 -6.99 14.59 5.40
CA ASN A 235 -7.76 15.83 5.30
C ASN A 235 -7.42 16.69 4.08
N ASP A 236 -6.34 16.38 3.36
CA ASP A 236 -5.92 17.18 2.19
C ASP A 236 -6.82 16.89 0.98
N SER A 237 -7.08 17.95 0.20
CA SER A 237 -7.91 17.84 -1.00
C SER A 237 -7.29 16.96 -2.09
N GLU A 238 -8.09 16.43 -3.00
CA GLU A 238 -7.61 15.68 -4.17
C GLU A 238 -6.65 16.52 -5.03
N SER A 239 -6.94 17.82 -5.18
CA SER A 239 -6.08 18.74 -5.94
C SER A 239 -4.71 18.93 -5.30
N THR A 240 -4.67 19.12 -3.97
CA THR A 240 -3.41 19.24 -3.21
C THR A 240 -2.55 17.99 -3.33
N ARG A 241 -3.18 16.81 -3.26
CA ARG A 241 -2.48 15.53 -3.43
C ARG A 241 -1.94 15.35 -4.85
N ALA A 242 -2.75 15.68 -5.86
CA ALA A 242 -2.33 15.59 -7.26
C ALA A 242 -1.14 16.53 -7.55
N GLU A 243 -1.18 17.77 -7.08
CA GLU A 243 -0.07 18.73 -7.21
C GLU A 243 1.21 18.23 -6.52
N ALA A 244 1.10 17.68 -5.30
CA ALA A 244 2.24 17.14 -4.58
C ALA A 244 2.89 15.95 -5.32
N ILE A 245 2.06 15.08 -5.89
CA ILE A 245 2.51 13.93 -6.69
C ILE A 245 3.24 14.43 -7.95
N GLU A 246 2.69 15.41 -8.64
CA GLU A 246 3.27 15.99 -9.83
C GLU A 246 4.64 16.65 -9.54
N ARG A 247 4.75 17.34 -8.41
CA ARG A 247 5.99 17.92 -7.91
C ARG A 247 7.03 16.88 -7.49
N LEU A 248 6.61 15.72 -6.98
CA LEU A 248 7.52 14.62 -6.65
C LEU A 248 7.99 13.89 -7.92
N ALA A 249 7.09 13.59 -8.84
CA ALA A 249 7.37 12.87 -10.08
C ALA A 249 8.19 13.70 -11.07
N GLY A 250 7.98 15.04 -11.10
CA GLY A 250 8.64 15.96 -12.03
C GLY A 250 10.16 16.00 -11.91
N ASP A 251 10.81 16.60 -12.89
CA ASP A 251 12.25 16.78 -12.91
C ASP A 251 12.73 17.93 -12.02
N GLU A 252 14.03 18.20 -11.99
CA GLU A 252 14.60 19.27 -11.16
C GLU A 252 14.01 20.64 -11.47
N GLY A 253 13.58 21.35 -10.42
CA GLY A 253 13.06 22.71 -10.50
C GLY A 253 12.79 23.28 -9.10
N LYS A 254 12.54 24.60 -9.01
CA LYS A 254 12.29 25.28 -7.73
C LYS A 254 11.13 24.70 -6.91
N ASN A 255 10.19 24.01 -7.58
CA ASN A 255 9.00 23.40 -6.96
C ASN A 255 9.10 21.89 -6.80
N ALA A 256 10.19 21.24 -7.21
CA ALA A 256 10.34 19.78 -7.05
C ALA A 256 10.39 19.39 -5.58
N LEU A 257 9.79 18.25 -5.24
CA LEU A 257 9.86 17.64 -3.91
C LEU A 257 10.83 16.47 -3.91
N ASP A 258 11.61 16.32 -2.85
CA ASP A 258 12.44 15.15 -2.62
C ASP A 258 11.63 14.04 -1.94
N TYR A 259 10.76 14.42 -0.98
CA TYR A 259 9.92 13.47 -0.27
C TYR A 259 8.51 14.01 -0.02
N ILE A 260 7.55 13.09 -0.08
CA ILE A 260 6.24 13.27 0.53
C ILE A 260 6.20 12.48 1.83
N ILE A 261 5.86 13.16 2.93
CA ILE A 261 5.67 12.53 4.24
C ILE A 261 4.18 12.23 4.41
N SER A 262 3.84 10.97 4.66
CA SER A 262 2.47 10.50 4.67
C SER A 262 2.08 9.87 5.99
N VAL A 263 0.83 10.11 6.41
CA VAL A 263 0.16 9.43 7.50
C VAL A 263 -1.14 8.81 6.96
N ASP A 264 -1.18 7.48 6.88
CA ASP A 264 -2.33 6.64 6.51
C ASP A 264 -2.98 6.84 5.12
N ILE A 265 -2.48 7.76 4.27
CA ILE A 265 -3.12 8.04 2.97
C ILE A 265 -2.47 7.39 1.76
N PHE A 266 -1.20 7.03 1.83
CA PHE A 266 -0.46 6.41 0.73
C PHE A 266 -0.50 4.86 0.77
N SER A 267 -1.22 4.25 1.69
CA SER A 267 -1.50 2.81 1.66
C SER A 267 -2.42 2.44 0.50
N GLU A 268 -3.26 3.39 -0.01
CA GLU A 268 -4.21 3.11 -1.09
C GLU A 268 -4.30 4.27 -2.10
N GLY A 269 -4.34 3.95 -3.39
CA GLY A 269 -4.76 4.88 -4.45
C GLY A 269 -3.75 5.90 -4.97
N VAL A 270 -2.50 5.90 -4.52
CA VAL A 270 -1.45 6.78 -5.08
C VAL A 270 -0.58 6.01 -6.05
N ASP A 271 -0.46 6.53 -7.25
CA ASP A 271 0.33 5.97 -8.35
C ASP A 271 1.48 6.91 -8.69
N VAL A 272 2.66 6.62 -8.17
CA VAL A 272 3.92 7.32 -8.52
C VAL A 272 4.97 6.25 -8.80
N PRO A 273 5.06 5.76 -10.04
CA PRO A 273 6.03 4.72 -10.41
C PRO A 273 7.48 5.12 -10.18
N GLU A 274 7.77 6.41 -10.22
CA GLU A 274 9.11 6.99 -10.10
C GLU A 274 9.70 6.94 -8.69
N ILE A 275 8.92 6.53 -7.67
CA ILE A 275 9.44 6.40 -6.29
C ILE A 275 10.64 5.46 -6.27
N ASN A 276 11.78 5.97 -5.82
CA ASN A 276 13.06 5.24 -5.75
C ASN A 276 13.62 5.09 -4.33
N GLN A 277 13.00 5.75 -3.34
CA GLN A 277 13.33 5.54 -1.94
C GLN A 277 12.08 5.58 -1.06
N VAL A 278 11.98 4.64 -0.10
CA VAL A 278 10.89 4.56 0.87
C VAL A 278 11.48 4.52 2.28
N ILE A 279 11.03 5.41 3.15
CA ILE A 279 11.46 5.48 4.56
C ILE A 279 10.27 5.18 5.46
N MET A 280 10.39 4.13 6.27
CA MET A 280 9.36 3.70 7.21
C MET A 280 9.76 4.13 8.63
N LEU A 281 9.04 5.11 9.20
CA LEU A 281 9.25 5.62 10.56
C LEU A 281 8.13 5.17 11.51
N ARG A 282 7.25 4.28 11.03
CA ARG A 282 6.13 3.73 11.81
C ARG A 282 6.31 2.23 12.04
N PRO A 283 5.75 1.69 13.16
CA PRO A 283 5.76 0.26 13.38
C PRO A 283 4.96 -0.47 12.29
N THR A 284 5.43 -1.64 11.91
CA THR A 284 4.67 -2.56 11.06
C THR A 284 3.56 -3.18 11.89
N GLU A 285 2.33 -2.73 11.70
CA GLU A 285 1.15 -3.26 12.41
C GLU A 285 0.54 -4.45 11.69
N SER A 286 0.79 -4.56 10.39
CA SER A 286 0.25 -5.62 9.53
C SER A 286 1.19 -5.88 8.36
N PRO A 287 1.46 -7.15 8.01
CA PRO A 287 2.20 -7.51 6.79
C PRO A 287 1.57 -6.91 5.53
N ILE A 288 0.26 -6.80 5.53
CA ILE A 288 -0.54 -6.23 4.45
C ILE A 288 -0.22 -4.76 4.21
N VAL A 289 -0.28 -3.94 5.27
CA VAL A 289 0.03 -2.50 5.19
C VAL A 289 1.49 -2.31 4.78
N PHE A 290 2.39 -3.14 5.30
CA PHE A 290 3.81 -3.12 4.92
C PHE A 290 3.99 -3.35 3.42
N ILE A 291 3.40 -4.42 2.86
CA ILE A 291 3.48 -4.72 1.43
C ILE A 291 2.81 -3.65 0.57
N GLN A 292 1.71 -3.06 1.02
CA GLN A 292 1.06 -1.94 0.32
C GLN A 292 1.97 -0.71 0.26
N GLN A 293 2.67 -0.38 1.35
CA GLN A 293 3.62 0.72 1.42
C GLN A 293 4.87 0.44 0.56
N LEU A 294 5.43 -0.75 0.68
CA LEU A 294 6.54 -1.22 -0.14
C LEU A 294 6.17 -1.20 -1.63
N GLY A 295 5.00 -1.73 -1.97
CA GLY A 295 4.51 -1.84 -3.35
C GLY A 295 4.36 -0.50 -4.07
N ARG A 296 4.27 0.63 -3.35
CA ARG A 296 4.28 1.96 -3.99
C ARG A 296 5.60 2.25 -4.71
N GLY A 297 6.70 1.74 -4.17
CA GLY A 297 8.02 1.86 -4.80
C GLY A 297 8.35 0.75 -5.79
N LEU A 298 7.62 -0.38 -5.80
CA LEU A 298 8.01 -1.54 -6.63
C LEU A 298 7.56 -1.47 -8.10
N ARG A 299 6.93 -0.40 -8.54
CA ARG A 299 6.59 -0.23 -9.95
C ARG A 299 7.80 0.12 -10.78
N LYS A 300 7.90 -0.47 -11.98
CA LYS A 300 8.94 -0.11 -12.94
C LYS A 300 8.68 1.28 -13.50
N ALA A 301 9.73 2.07 -13.65
CA ALA A 301 9.71 3.38 -14.29
C ALA A 301 11.01 3.60 -15.07
N GLU A 302 10.99 4.52 -16.03
CA GLU A 302 12.21 4.99 -16.71
C GLU A 302 13.20 5.59 -15.71
N ASN A 303 14.49 5.37 -15.92
CA ASN A 303 15.59 5.86 -15.06
C ASN A 303 15.50 5.37 -13.59
N LYS A 304 14.91 4.18 -13.37
CA LYS A 304 14.79 3.58 -12.06
C LYS A 304 15.14 2.10 -12.12
N ASP A 305 16.32 1.76 -11.62
CA ASP A 305 16.84 0.38 -11.63
C ASP A 305 16.39 -0.40 -10.40
N TYR A 306 16.26 0.27 -9.23
CA TYR A 306 15.87 -0.33 -7.96
C TYR A 306 15.24 0.70 -7.01
N VAL A 307 14.65 0.19 -5.94
CA VAL A 307 14.11 0.98 -4.83
C VAL A 307 14.90 0.69 -3.57
N VAL A 308 15.26 1.73 -2.84
CA VAL A 308 15.84 1.59 -1.48
C VAL A 308 14.73 1.73 -0.46
N VAL A 309 14.62 0.78 0.46
CA VAL A 309 13.66 0.77 1.55
C VAL A 309 14.40 0.82 2.88
N LEU A 310 14.21 1.89 3.63
CA LEU A 310 14.80 2.09 4.95
C LEU A 310 13.71 1.95 6.00
N ASP A 311 13.77 0.89 6.79
CA ASP A 311 12.80 0.64 7.85
C ASP A 311 13.46 0.85 9.22
N PHE A 312 13.03 1.92 9.94
CA PHE A 312 13.55 2.26 11.25
C PHE A 312 12.84 1.45 12.33
N ILE A 313 13.42 0.30 12.64
CA ILE A 313 12.85 -0.71 13.52
C ILE A 313 13.02 -0.32 14.99
N GLY A 314 11.90 0.02 15.62
CA GLY A 314 11.80 0.26 17.04
C GLY A 314 11.61 -1.03 17.86
N ASN A 315 11.34 -0.88 19.17
CA ASN A 315 11.02 -2.00 20.06
C ASN A 315 9.52 -2.33 20.03
N TYR A 316 9.06 -2.85 18.89
CA TYR A 316 7.66 -3.17 18.68
C TYR A 316 7.43 -4.68 18.84
N LYS A 317 6.34 -5.05 19.52
CA LYS A 317 5.95 -6.45 19.71
C LYS A 317 5.70 -7.17 18.36
N ASN A 318 5.32 -6.42 17.35
CA ASN A 318 4.91 -6.92 16.04
C ASN A 318 6.05 -6.98 14.99
N ASN A 319 7.31 -6.78 15.38
CA ASN A 319 8.45 -6.85 14.46
C ASN A 319 8.56 -8.19 13.72
N PHE A 320 7.99 -9.27 14.26
CA PHE A 320 7.90 -10.56 13.56
C PHE A 320 7.04 -10.52 12.28
N MET A 321 6.20 -9.49 12.11
CA MET A 321 5.40 -9.32 10.89
C MET A 321 6.24 -8.91 9.68
N ILE A 322 7.39 -8.28 9.89
CA ILE A 322 8.30 -7.86 8.79
C ILE A 322 8.78 -9.06 7.97
N PRO A 323 9.41 -10.10 8.58
CA PRO A 323 9.83 -11.27 7.81
C PRO A 323 8.66 -12.05 7.20
N ILE A 324 7.48 -12.09 7.85
CA ILE A 324 6.27 -12.68 7.25
C ILE A 324 5.89 -11.95 5.97
N ALA A 325 5.85 -10.62 6.01
CA ALA A 325 5.51 -9.80 4.86
C ALA A 325 6.51 -9.99 3.70
N LEU A 326 7.81 -9.97 4.00
CA LEU A 326 8.88 -10.08 3.00
C LEU A 326 9.02 -11.49 2.42
N SER A 327 8.83 -12.53 3.24
CA SER A 327 8.93 -13.93 2.79
C SER A 327 7.68 -14.44 2.09
N GLY A 328 6.52 -13.84 2.36
CA GLY A 328 5.23 -14.40 1.93
C GLY A 328 4.88 -15.72 2.64
N ASP A 329 5.58 -16.08 3.71
CA ASP A 329 5.36 -17.34 4.45
C ASP A 329 4.05 -17.28 5.27
N CYS A 330 3.02 -17.95 4.78
CA CYS A 330 1.74 -18.12 5.45
C CYS A 330 1.72 -19.33 6.40
N SER A 331 2.82 -20.09 6.53
CA SER A 331 2.89 -21.24 7.45
C SER A 331 2.95 -20.80 8.91
N TYR A 332 3.40 -19.58 9.16
CA TYR A 332 3.68 -19.04 10.50
C TYR A 332 4.63 -19.93 11.32
N ASN A 333 5.54 -20.63 10.63
CA ASN A 333 6.56 -21.46 11.28
C ASN A 333 7.72 -20.58 11.75
N LYS A 334 7.96 -20.57 13.07
CA LYS A 334 9.04 -19.77 13.69
C LYS A 334 10.43 -20.07 13.12
N ASP A 335 10.70 -21.31 12.80
CA ASP A 335 12.02 -21.73 12.29
C ASP A 335 12.23 -21.28 10.84
N ASN A 336 11.17 -21.31 10.02
CA ASN A 336 11.22 -20.75 8.66
C ASN A 336 11.49 -19.24 8.70
N LEU A 337 10.81 -18.51 9.56
CA LEU A 337 11.01 -17.06 9.72
C LEU A 337 12.41 -16.73 10.21
N ARG A 338 12.95 -17.49 11.18
CA ARG A 338 14.32 -17.31 11.67
C ARG A 338 15.35 -17.58 10.57
N ARG A 339 15.16 -18.66 9.80
CA ARG A 339 16.02 -19.01 8.68
C ARG A 339 16.03 -17.89 7.63
N TYR A 340 14.84 -17.36 7.28
CA TYR A 340 14.70 -16.26 6.34
C TYR A 340 15.51 -15.03 6.75
N ILE A 341 15.43 -14.62 8.01
CA ILE A 341 16.19 -13.49 8.55
C ILE A 341 17.69 -13.76 8.57
N THR A 342 18.10 -15.01 8.80
CA THR A 342 19.51 -15.41 8.87
C THR A 342 20.15 -15.47 7.49
N GLU A 343 19.44 -16.03 6.52
CA GLU A 343 19.90 -16.22 5.14
C GLU A 343 19.79 -14.91 4.31
N GLY A 344 18.98 -13.95 4.78
CA GLY A 344 18.82 -12.64 4.16
C GLY A 344 18.37 -12.72 2.70
N GLY A 345 18.85 -11.81 1.87
CA GLY A 345 18.46 -11.67 0.46
C GLY A 345 18.76 -12.86 -0.47
N ARG A 346 19.34 -13.97 0.02
CA ARG A 346 19.51 -15.18 -0.79
C ARG A 346 18.19 -15.89 -1.11
N VAL A 347 17.11 -15.51 -0.45
CA VAL A 347 15.79 -16.14 -0.56
C VAL A 347 14.84 -15.34 -1.45
N ILE A 348 15.21 -14.11 -1.82
CA ILE A 348 14.36 -13.27 -2.68
C ILE A 348 14.82 -13.42 -4.14
N PRO A 349 13.87 -13.67 -5.06
CA PRO A 349 14.14 -13.71 -6.48
C PRO A 349 14.65 -12.37 -7.05
N GLY A 350 15.42 -12.45 -8.12
CA GLY A 350 15.94 -11.29 -8.83
C GLY A 350 17.12 -10.61 -8.12
N SER A 351 17.33 -9.33 -8.38
CA SER A 351 18.44 -8.52 -7.84
C SER A 351 18.10 -7.84 -6.51
N SER A 352 17.04 -8.28 -5.83
CA SER A 352 16.60 -7.70 -4.56
C SER A 352 17.42 -8.24 -3.38
N THR A 353 17.57 -7.40 -2.34
CA THR A 353 18.31 -7.80 -1.12
C THR A 353 17.56 -7.36 0.13
N ILE A 354 17.69 -8.16 1.20
CA ILE A 354 17.21 -7.80 2.53
C ILE A 354 18.39 -7.80 3.49
N HIS A 355 18.54 -6.74 4.23
CA HIS A 355 19.58 -6.57 5.21
C HIS A 355 19.02 -6.02 6.53
N PHE A 356 19.37 -6.66 7.65
CA PHE A 356 19.04 -6.19 8.99
C PHE A 356 20.34 -5.89 9.74
N ASP A 357 20.42 -4.76 10.43
CA ASP A 357 21.50 -4.57 11.39
C ASP A 357 21.40 -5.58 12.55
N GLU A 358 22.48 -5.73 13.31
CA GLU A 358 22.57 -6.76 14.33
C GLU A 358 21.50 -6.60 15.44
N ILE A 359 21.18 -5.36 15.81
CA ILE A 359 20.22 -5.07 16.87
C ILE A 359 18.79 -5.31 16.37
N SER A 360 18.45 -4.83 15.18
CA SER A 360 17.16 -5.08 14.53
C SER A 360 16.88 -6.57 14.38
N ARG A 361 17.89 -7.33 13.93
CA ARG A 361 17.79 -8.79 13.81
C ARG A 361 17.51 -9.46 15.16
N LYS A 362 18.24 -9.08 16.24
CA LYS A 362 17.99 -9.61 17.59
C LYS A 362 16.56 -9.31 18.06
N ARG A 363 16.04 -8.11 17.80
CA ARG A 363 14.67 -7.74 18.17
C ARG A 363 13.62 -8.53 17.42
N ILE A 364 13.83 -8.74 16.12
CA ILE A 364 12.91 -9.55 15.33
C ILE A 364 12.90 -10.98 15.86
N PHE A 365 14.06 -11.56 16.19
CA PHE A 365 14.12 -12.88 16.81
C PHE A 365 13.36 -12.94 18.15
N GLN A 366 13.56 -11.96 19.03
CA GLN A 366 12.82 -11.86 20.29
C GLN A 366 11.30 -11.74 20.06
N ALA A 367 10.88 -10.95 19.09
CA ALA A 367 9.47 -10.82 18.72
C ALA A 367 8.89 -12.14 18.21
N ILE A 368 9.62 -12.91 17.39
CA ILE A 368 9.22 -14.24 16.92
C ILE A 368 9.08 -15.21 18.09
N ASP A 369 9.99 -15.18 19.07
CA ASP A 369 9.97 -16.06 20.24
C ASP A 369 8.73 -15.84 21.08
N HIS A 370 8.34 -14.57 21.30
CA HIS A 370 7.18 -14.19 22.11
C HIS A 370 5.86 -14.22 21.34
N ALA A 371 5.86 -14.30 20.01
CA ALA A 371 4.66 -14.30 19.20
C ALA A 371 3.82 -15.59 19.44
N ILE A 372 2.53 -15.40 19.65
CA ILE A 372 1.53 -16.48 19.73
C ILE A 372 0.79 -16.53 18.39
N PHE A 373 1.25 -17.36 17.47
CA PHE A 373 0.71 -17.42 16.11
C PHE A 373 -0.71 -18.03 16.03
N SER A 374 -1.22 -18.67 17.08
CA SER A 374 -2.61 -19.09 17.15
C SER A 374 -3.59 -17.91 17.13
N ASP A 375 -3.16 -16.73 17.59
CA ASP A 375 -3.98 -15.52 17.65
C ASP A 375 -3.94 -14.72 16.33
N ILE A 376 -3.09 -15.14 15.39
CA ILE A 376 -2.89 -14.50 14.08
C ILE A 376 -3.55 -15.33 12.96
N LYS A 377 -3.80 -16.60 13.21
CA LYS A 377 -4.57 -17.50 12.35
C LYS A 377 -6.06 -17.27 12.57
#